data_213ca6539ff5595178ad787720b4f354
#
_entry.id   213ca6539ff5595178ad787720b4f354
#
_cell.length_a   1.000
_cell.length_b   1.000
_cell.length_c   1.000
_cell.angle_alpha   90.00
_cell.angle_beta   90.00
_cell.angle_gamma   90.00
#
_symmetry.space_group_name_H-M   'P 1'
#
loop_
_entity.id
_entity.type
_entity.pdbx_description
1 polymer ?
#
loop_
_entity_poly.entity_id
_entity_poly.type
_entity_poly.pdbx_seq_one_letter_code
_entity_poly.pdbx_strand_id
1 'polypeptide(L)'
;MLIRKEIQLAFVLLNLLFVVVAASVIILVVLPPIYGDLQSSDNVLVQNVLAKLFILIIDRLIVALGAILVLGVIYTLIITHRVCGPLVNFCQTFQRISQGDLTRKVFLRRNDFLKYEARQVNDMIDSLSLRLDTIKQKQQVIKSKAEELSKSQCPDTRHVSSELASAVDACNKTLGEVKIIARDVFL
;
A
#
# COMPACT_ATOMS: atom_id res chain seq x y z
N MET A 1 2.48 7.39 12.83
CA MET A 1 3.65 8.02 12.17
C MET A 1 4.94 7.20 12.29
N LEU A 2 5.02 6.19 13.18
CA LEU A 2 6.22 5.34 13.42
C LEU A 2 6.45 4.24 12.37
N ILE A 3 5.40 3.68 11.78
CA ILE A 3 5.49 2.56 10.81
C ILE A 3 6.30 2.92 9.55
N ARG A 4 6.39 4.19 9.21
CA ARG A 4 7.09 4.64 7.99
C ARG A 4 8.61 4.59 8.08
N LYS A 5 9.20 4.91 9.24
CA LYS A 5 10.66 4.94 9.41
C LYS A 5 11.23 3.53 9.44
N GLU A 6 10.56 2.59 10.08
CA GLU A 6 11.00 1.20 10.16
C GLU A 6 10.96 0.50 8.81
N ILE A 7 9.87 0.68 8.05
CA ILE A 7 9.76 0.09 6.69
C ILE A 7 10.81 0.70 5.76
N GLN A 8 10.97 2.02 5.79
CA GLN A 8 11.97 2.70 4.99
C GLN A 8 13.38 2.24 5.34
N LEU A 9 13.70 2.13 6.62
CA LEU A 9 14.98 1.65 7.11
C LEU A 9 15.23 0.19 6.67
N ALA A 10 14.22 -0.68 6.77
CA ALA A 10 14.31 -2.07 6.33
C ALA A 10 14.60 -2.17 4.82
N PHE A 11 13.95 -1.38 3.97
CA PHE A 11 14.23 -1.37 2.53
C PHE A 11 15.63 -0.85 2.21
N VAL A 12 16.10 0.18 2.90
CA VAL A 12 17.48 0.71 2.72
C VAL A 12 18.50 -0.35 3.17
N LEU A 13 18.26 -1.00 4.32
CA LEU A 13 19.14 -2.04 4.86
C LEU A 13 19.18 -3.27 3.93
N LEU A 14 18.04 -3.69 3.39
CA LEU A 14 17.96 -4.79 2.43
C LEU A 14 18.74 -4.46 1.14
N ASN A 15 18.62 -3.24 0.64
CA ASN A 15 19.36 -2.80 -0.54
C ASN A 15 20.88 -2.76 -0.27
N LEU A 16 21.28 -2.24 0.90
CA LEU A 16 22.68 -2.22 1.32
C LEU A 16 23.24 -3.66 1.43
N LEU A 17 22.49 -4.57 2.04
CA LEU A 17 22.85 -5.97 2.13
C LEU A 17 23.06 -6.59 0.75
N PHE A 18 22.15 -6.33 -0.19
CA PHE A 18 22.25 -6.84 -1.56
C PHE A 18 23.51 -6.32 -2.26
N VAL A 19 23.85 -5.04 -2.11
CA VAL A 19 25.06 -4.44 -2.69
C VAL A 19 26.31 -5.06 -2.08
N VAL A 20 26.34 -5.28 -0.77
CA VAL A 20 27.48 -5.92 -0.07
C VAL A 20 27.67 -7.35 -0.53
N VAL A 21 26.58 -8.13 -0.66
CA VAL A 21 26.64 -9.51 -1.16
C VAL A 21 27.13 -9.54 -2.63
N ALA A 22 26.59 -8.68 -3.48
CA ALA A 22 27.02 -8.59 -4.87
C ALA A 22 28.51 -8.21 -4.99
N ALA A 23 28.97 -7.26 -4.20
CA ALA A 23 30.38 -6.88 -4.12
C ALA A 23 31.27 -8.05 -3.68
N SER A 24 30.85 -8.79 -2.63
CA SER A 24 31.58 -9.96 -2.13
C SER A 24 31.69 -11.05 -3.21
N VAL A 25 30.63 -11.32 -3.95
CA VAL A 25 30.63 -12.30 -5.04
C VAL A 25 31.58 -11.87 -6.17
N ILE A 26 31.55 -10.60 -6.58
CA ILE A 26 32.44 -10.08 -7.62
C ILE A 26 33.91 -10.21 -7.18
N ILE A 27 34.23 -9.84 -5.95
CA ILE A 27 35.56 -9.95 -5.39
C ILE A 27 36.03 -11.42 -5.38
N LEU A 28 35.16 -12.32 -4.95
CA LEU A 28 35.49 -13.75 -4.82
C LEU A 28 35.67 -14.43 -6.19
N VAL A 29 35.02 -13.96 -7.23
CA VAL A 29 35.13 -14.50 -8.59
C VAL A 29 36.31 -13.91 -9.35
N VAL A 30 36.61 -12.61 -9.18
CA VAL A 30 37.61 -11.90 -9.98
C VAL A 30 39.02 -11.98 -9.40
N LEU A 31 39.16 -11.95 -8.07
CA LEU A 31 40.47 -11.92 -7.43
C LEU A 31 41.26 -13.25 -7.49
N PRO A 32 40.68 -14.44 -7.23
CA PRO A 32 41.44 -15.69 -7.15
C PRO A 32 42.21 -16.05 -8.44
N PRO A 33 41.59 -15.99 -9.65
CA PRO A 33 42.30 -16.33 -10.88
C PRO A 33 43.53 -15.41 -11.11
N ILE A 34 43.30 -14.09 -10.91
CA ILE A 34 44.40 -13.11 -11.11
C ILE A 34 45.55 -13.34 -10.11
N TYR A 35 45.22 -13.68 -8.87
CA TYR A 35 46.21 -14.00 -7.83
C TYR A 35 46.97 -15.29 -8.15
N GLY A 36 46.27 -16.32 -8.67
CA GLY A 36 46.86 -17.57 -9.11
C GLY A 36 47.86 -17.37 -10.25
N ASP A 37 47.50 -16.60 -11.27
CA ASP A 37 48.37 -16.28 -12.40
C ASP A 37 49.60 -15.47 -12.00
N LEU A 38 49.44 -14.58 -11.00
CA LEU A 38 50.52 -13.78 -10.45
C LEU A 38 51.56 -14.66 -9.74
N GLN A 39 51.14 -15.73 -9.03
CA GLN A 39 52.00 -16.59 -8.25
C GLN A 39 52.70 -17.68 -9.10
N SER A 40 52.06 -18.07 -10.22
CA SER A 40 52.56 -19.16 -11.09
C SER A 40 53.56 -18.71 -12.16
N SER A 41 53.73 -17.40 -12.36
CA SER A 41 54.64 -16.87 -13.40
C SER A 41 56.08 -16.79 -12.90
N ASP A 42 56.99 -17.56 -13.52
CA ASP A 42 58.42 -17.50 -13.25
C ASP A 42 59.14 -16.28 -13.86
N ASN A 43 58.47 -15.52 -14.70
CA ASN A 43 59.06 -14.38 -15.41
C ASN A 43 58.76 -13.08 -14.69
N VAL A 44 59.79 -12.42 -14.13
CA VAL A 44 59.69 -11.16 -13.38
C VAL A 44 59.02 -10.02 -14.15
N LEU A 45 59.17 -9.99 -15.47
CA LEU A 45 58.52 -8.96 -16.31
C LEU A 45 57.01 -9.20 -16.37
N VAL A 46 56.55 -10.44 -16.54
CA VAL A 46 55.14 -10.81 -16.55
C VAL A 46 54.51 -10.55 -15.19
N GLN A 47 55.20 -10.88 -14.13
CA GLN A 47 54.78 -10.66 -12.75
C GLN A 47 54.53 -9.16 -12.43
N ASN A 48 55.43 -8.30 -12.90
CA ASN A 48 55.29 -6.84 -12.74
C ASN A 48 54.11 -6.26 -13.53
N VAL A 49 53.86 -6.78 -14.72
CA VAL A 49 52.70 -6.35 -15.55
C VAL A 49 51.39 -6.81 -14.91
N LEU A 50 51.30 -8.05 -14.48
CA LEU A 50 50.11 -8.59 -13.80
C LEU A 50 49.83 -7.86 -12.48
N ALA A 51 50.85 -7.54 -11.67
CA ALA A 51 50.69 -6.79 -10.44
C ALA A 51 50.11 -5.38 -10.70
N LYS A 52 50.58 -4.68 -11.73
CA LYS A 52 50.02 -3.36 -12.13
C LYS A 52 48.59 -3.48 -12.61
N LEU A 53 48.26 -4.48 -13.40
CA LEU A 53 46.87 -4.73 -13.84
C LEU A 53 45.95 -5.04 -12.67
N PHE A 54 46.43 -5.84 -11.71
CA PHE A 54 45.67 -6.18 -10.51
C PHE A 54 45.32 -4.91 -9.69
N ILE A 55 46.28 -4.04 -9.43
CA ILE A 55 46.07 -2.78 -8.72
C ILE A 55 45.07 -1.88 -9.48
N LEU A 56 45.22 -1.78 -10.81
CA LEU A 56 44.34 -0.98 -11.64
C LEU A 56 42.89 -1.50 -11.64
N ILE A 57 42.71 -2.83 -11.65
CA ILE A 57 41.37 -3.45 -11.57
C ILE A 57 40.74 -3.17 -10.22
N ILE A 58 41.48 -3.31 -9.12
CA ILE A 58 40.98 -3.04 -7.76
C ILE A 58 40.55 -1.57 -7.64
N ASP A 59 41.37 -0.64 -8.09
CA ASP A 59 41.07 0.80 -8.04
C ASP A 59 39.76 1.13 -8.79
N ARG A 60 39.61 0.60 -10.00
CA ARG A 60 38.38 0.77 -10.79
C ARG A 60 37.17 0.06 -10.18
N LEU A 61 37.37 -1.09 -9.58
CA LEU A 61 36.29 -1.83 -8.90
C LEU A 61 35.77 -1.08 -7.69
N ILE A 62 36.63 -0.49 -6.87
CA ILE A 62 36.23 0.30 -5.70
C ILE A 62 35.38 1.52 -6.13
N VAL A 63 35.81 2.24 -7.16
CA VAL A 63 35.04 3.39 -7.69
C VAL A 63 33.68 2.95 -8.24
N ALA A 64 33.63 1.85 -9.00
CA ALA A 64 32.41 1.33 -9.56
C ALA A 64 31.42 0.87 -8.46
N LEU A 65 31.91 0.17 -7.45
CA LEU A 65 31.09 -0.26 -6.32
C LEU A 65 30.55 0.93 -5.51
N GLY A 66 31.39 1.94 -5.29
CA GLY A 66 30.95 3.18 -4.64
C GLY A 66 29.84 3.89 -5.41
N ALA A 67 29.97 3.99 -6.74
CA ALA A 67 28.94 4.57 -7.59
C ALA A 67 27.62 3.78 -7.57
N ILE A 68 27.69 2.45 -7.66
CA ILE A 68 26.51 1.56 -7.59
C ILE A 68 25.81 1.71 -6.24
N LEU A 69 26.56 1.79 -5.13
CA LEU A 69 26.01 1.98 -3.80
C LEU A 69 25.24 3.30 -3.69
N VAL A 70 25.82 4.40 -4.11
CA VAL A 70 25.18 5.71 -4.07
C VAL A 70 23.91 5.73 -4.92
N LEU A 71 23.97 5.24 -6.16
CA LEU A 71 22.81 5.15 -7.05
C LEU A 71 21.72 4.25 -6.45
N GLY A 72 22.09 3.11 -5.84
CA GLY A 72 21.16 2.19 -5.19
C GLY A 72 20.42 2.84 -4.02
N VAL A 73 21.13 3.60 -3.17
CA VAL A 73 20.51 4.33 -2.06
C VAL A 73 19.52 5.39 -2.59
N ILE A 74 19.92 6.19 -3.58
CA ILE A 74 19.05 7.21 -4.18
C ILE A 74 17.79 6.55 -4.77
N TYR A 75 17.96 5.47 -5.54
CA TYR A 75 16.86 4.73 -6.15
C TYR A 75 15.88 4.16 -5.10
N THR A 76 16.41 3.56 -4.02
CA THR A 76 15.62 3.03 -2.92
C THR A 76 14.83 4.13 -2.22
N LEU A 77 15.43 5.29 -1.97
CA LEU A 77 14.73 6.43 -1.37
C LEU A 77 13.57 6.90 -2.24
N ILE A 78 13.78 7.04 -3.55
CA ILE A 78 12.73 7.47 -4.50
C ILE A 78 11.57 6.48 -4.50
N ILE A 79 11.83 5.17 -4.62
CA ILE A 79 10.79 4.15 -4.63
C ILE A 79 10.03 4.13 -3.32
N THR A 80 10.76 4.13 -2.19
CA THR A 80 10.13 4.09 -0.87
C THR A 80 9.18 5.28 -0.67
N HIS A 81 9.56 6.48 -1.08
CA HIS A 81 8.67 7.63 -1.01
C HIS A 81 7.42 7.49 -1.88
N ARG A 82 7.55 6.91 -3.08
CA ARG A 82 6.43 6.69 -4.01
C ARG A 82 5.46 5.60 -3.57
N VAL A 83 5.88 4.68 -2.71
CA VAL A 83 5.04 3.60 -2.18
C VAL A 83 4.47 3.95 -0.80
N CYS A 84 5.31 4.46 0.11
CA CYS A 84 4.89 4.77 1.48
C CYS A 84 3.90 5.95 1.54
N GLY A 85 3.98 6.90 0.60
CA GLY A 85 3.04 8.01 0.49
C GLY A 85 1.59 7.54 0.31
N PRO A 86 1.29 6.79 -0.76
CA PRO A 86 -0.02 6.18 -0.97
C PRO A 86 -0.51 5.33 0.19
N LEU A 87 0.36 4.49 0.75
CA LEU A 87 -0.01 3.54 1.80
C LEU A 87 -0.62 4.24 3.02
N VAL A 88 -0.17 5.44 3.35
CA VAL A 88 -0.76 6.22 4.45
C VAL A 88 -2.15 6.72 4.11
N ASN A 89 -2.38 7.15 2.88
CA ASN A 89 -3.72 7.54 2.44
C ASN A 89 -4.68 6.34 2.52
N PHE A 90 -4.23 5.15 2.13
CA PHE A 90 -4.99 3.92 2.30
C PHE A 90 -5.31 3.65 3.78
N CYS A 91 -4.32 3.66 4.67
CA CYS A 91 -4.53 3.43 6.09
C CYS A 91 -5.53 4.43 6.70
N GLN A 92 -5.43 5.71 6.34
CA GLN A 92 -6.38 6.72 6.80
C GLN A 92 -7.79 6.47 6.26
N THR A 93 -7.92 6.07 5.00
CA THR A 93 -9.22 5.76 4.40
C THR A 93 -9.82 4.51 5.06
N PHE A 94 -9.04 3.45 5.27
CA PHE A 94 -9.52 2.24 5.97
C PHE A 94 -9.96 2.54 7.40
N GLN A 95 -9.22 3.37 8.13
CA GLN A 95 -9.61 3.79 9.47
C GLN A 95 -10.93 4.56 9.47
N ARG A 96 -11.21 5.38 8.45
CA ARG A 96 -12.50 6.07 8.30
C ARG A 96 -13.63 5.11 7.96
N ILE A 97 -13.39 4.18 7.03
CA ILE A 97 -14.35 3.14 6.68
C ILE A 97 -14.72 2.33 7.92
N SER A 98 -13.74 1.97 8.77
CA SER A 98 -14.01 1.25 10.03
C SER A 98 -14.83 2.04 11.04
N GLN A 99 -14.83 3.37 10.93
CA GLN A 99 -15.68 4.30 11.71
C GLN A 99 -17.03 4.59 11.03
N GLY A 100 -17.33 3.91 9.93
CA GLY A 100 -18.57 4.12 9.16
C GLY A 100 -18.55 5.32 8.21
N ASP A 101 -17.41 6.00 8.04
CA ASP A 101 -17.28 7.14 7.12
C ASP A 101 -16.87 6.68 5.72
N LEU A 102 -17.84 6.59 4.81
CA LEU A 102 -17.66 6.24 3.39
C LEU A 102 -17.62 7.49 2.48
N THR A 103 -17.54 8.69 3.03
CA THR A 103 -17.59 9.93 2.24
C THR A 103 -16.28 10.23 1.52
N ARG A 104 -15.16 9.68 1.97
CA ARG A 104 -13.83 9.97 1.43
C ARG A 104 -13.30 8.86 0.56
N LYS A 105 -12.82 9.24 -0.62
CA LYS A 105 -12.08 8.38 -1.54
C LYS A 105 -10.56 8.49 -1.33
N VAL A 106 -9.83 7.48 -1.78
CA VAL A 106 -8.37 7.50 -1.82
C VAL A 106 -7.92 8.40 -2.96
N PHE A 107 -7.18 9.47 -2.64
CA PHE A 107 -6.57 10.35 -3.62
C PHE A 107 -5.06 10.16 -3.63
N LEU A 108 -4.50 9.90 -4.82
CA LEU A 108 -3.07 9.73 -5.04
C LEU A 108 -2.52 10.83 -5.94
N ARG A 109 -1.23 11.12 -5.77
CA ARG A 109 -0.52 12.09 -6.61
C ARG A 109 -0.24 11.50 -7.99
N ARG A 110 0.04 12.37 -8.99
CA ARG A 110 0.29 11.96 -10.38
C ARG A 110 1.42 10.94 -10.52
N ASN A 111 2.44 10.99 -9.67
CA ASN A 111 3.63 10.14 -9.73
C ASN A 111 3.65 9.02 -8.67
N ASP A 112 2.57 8.81 -7.92
CA ASP A 112 2.47 7.74 -6.93
C ASP A 112 2.22 6.39 -7.62
N PHE A 113 2.76 5.33 -7.02
CA PHE A 113 2.40 3.95 -7.34
C PHE A 113 1.01 3.62 -6.75
N LEU A 114 0.50 2.44 -7.00
CA LEU A 114 -0.76 1.92 -6.43
C LEU A 114 -2.03 2.67 -6.90
N LYS A 115 -2.00 3.24 -8.12
CA LYS A 115 -3.19 3.93 -8.68
C LYS A 115 -4.31 2.95 -9.05
N TYR A 116 -3.94 1.75 -9.46
CA TYR A 116 -4.90 0.70 -9.77
C TYR A 116 -5.62 0.26 -8.50
N GLU A 117 -4.87 -0.01 -7.44
CA GLU A 117 -5.39 -0.40 -6.14
C GLU A 117 -6.28 0.70 -5.53
N ALA A 118 -5.89 1.97 -5.70
CA ALA A 118 -6.71 3.09 -5.25
C ALA A 118 -8.06 3.15 -5.97
N ARG A 119 -8.10 2.85 -7.27
CA ARG A 119 -9.37 2.74 -8.01
C ARG A 119 -10.23 1.60 -7.47
N GLN A 120 -9.65 0.41 -7.26
CA GLN A 120 -10.38 -0.72 -6.71
C GLN A 120 -10.99 -0.43 -5.33
N VAL A 121 -10.23 0.25 -4.46
CA VAL A 121 -10.75 0.68 -3.15
C VAL A 121 -11.87 1.70 -3.30
N ASN A 122 -11.74 2.66 -4.22
CA ASN A 122 -12.79 3.65 -4.49
C ASN A 122 -14.05 3.00 -5.05
N ASP A 123 -13.93 2.04 -5.98
CA ASP A 123 -15.04 1.27 -6.53
C ASP A 123 -15.74 0.44 -5.43
N MET A 124 -14.96 -0.11 -4.48
CA MET A 124 -15.51 -0.79 -3.31
C MET A 124 -16.31 0.16 -2.42
N ILE A 125 -15.79 1.36 -2.15
CA ILE A 125 -16.48 2.39 -1.35
C ILE A 125 -17.80 2.79 -2.04
N ASP A 126 -17.77 3.03 -3.35
CA ASP A 126 -18.97 3.38 -4.13
C ASP A 126 -20.02 2.27 -4.10
N SER A 127 -19.58 1.01 -4.23
CA SER A 127 -20.46 -0.16 -4.17
C SER A 127 -21.10 -0.35 -2.80
N LEU A 128 -20.33 -0.14 -1.72
CA LEU A 128 -20.82 -0.21 -0.35
C LEU A 128 -21.83 0.92 -0.07
N SER A 129 -21.50 2.14 -0.48
CA SER A 129 -22.41 3.30 -0.37
C SER A 129 -23.74 3.03 -1.05
N LEU A 130 -23.71 2.55 -2.29
CA LEU A 130 -24.93 2.23 -3.06
C LEU A 130 -25.78 1.15 -2.37
N ARG A 131 -25.15 0.11 -1.85
CA ARG A 131 -25.85 -0.97 -1.13
C ARG A 131 -26.52 -0.45 0.15
N LEU A 132 -25.81 0.39 0.91
CA LEU A 132 -26.35 0.98 2.12
C LEU A 132 -27.51 1.95 1.82
N ASP A 133 -27.41 2.77 0.77
CA ASP A 133 -28.52 3.61 0.33
C ASP A 133 -29.74 2.79 -0.09
N THR A 134 -29.52 1.70 -0.80
CA THR A 134 -30.62 0.78 -1.19
C THR A 134 -31.28 0.16 0.05
N ILE A 135 -30.49 -0.20 1.07
CA ILE A 135 -31.03 -0.73 2.34
C ILE A 135 -31.87 0.34 3.04
N LYS A 136 -31.36 1.58 3.14
CA LYS A 136 -32.10 2.69 3.74
C LYS A 136 -33.43 2.94 3.03
N GLN A 137 -33.45 2.94 1.71
CA GLN A 137 -34.69 3.11 0.93
C GLN A 137 -35.71 2.00 1.22
N LYS A 138 -35.23 0.73 1.22
CA LYS A 138 -36.11 -0.41 1.53
C LYS A 138 -36.67 -0.35 2.95
N GLN A 139 -35.85 0.11 3.92
CA GLN A 139 -36.31 0.27 5.28
C GLN A 139 -37.37 1.38 5.41
N GLN A 140 -37.25 2.47 4.68
CA GLN A 140 -38.29 3.52 4.65
C GLN A 140 -39.62 2.98 4.10
N VAL A 141 -39.56 2.15 3.04
CA VAL A 141 -40.75 1.49 2.50
C VAL A 141 -41.38 0.52 3.50
N ILE A 142 -40.58 -0.24 4.23
CA ILE A 142 -41.07 -1.16 5.27
C ILE A 142 -41.73 -0.35 6.40
N LYS A 143 -41.10 0.76 6.82
CA LYS A 143 -41.65 1.61 7.87
C LYS A 143 -42.99 2.21 7.47
N SER A 144 -43.09 2.73 6.26
CA SER A 144 -44.39 3.30 5.77
C SER A 144 -45.49 2.24 5.71
N LYS A 145 -45.18 1.03 5.27
CA LYS A 145 -46.16 -0.06 5.27
C LYS A 145 -46.54 -0.54 6.67
N ALA A 146 -45.57 -0.56 7.62
CA ALA A 146 -45.86 -0.87 9.01
C ALA A 146 -46.81 0.20 9.63
N GLU A 147 -46.61 1.49 9.32
CA GLU A 147 -47.46 2.55 9.75
C GLU A 147 -48.90 2.47 9.15
N GLU A 148 -49.05 2.06 7.88
CA GLU A 148 -50.33 1.78 7.25
C GLU A 148 -51.06 0.62 7.97
N LEU A 149 -50.34 -0.47 8.25
CA LEU A 149 -50.89 -1.61 8.98
C LEU A 149 -51.32 -1.25 10.40
N SER A 150 -50.62 -0.36 11.09
CA SER A 150 -50.94 0.09 12.42
C SER A 150 -52.27 0.85 12.51
N LYS A 151 -52.68 1.45 11.39
CA LYS A 151 -53.97 2.16 11.25
C LYS A 151 -55.14 1.21 11.00
N SER A 152 -54.87 -0.07 10.70
CA SER A 152 -55.91 -1.07 10.53
C SER A 152 -56.58 -1.43 11.86
N GLN A 153 -57.87 -1.75 11.84
CA GLN A 153 -58.68 -1.93 13.06
C GLN A 153 -58.51 -3.28 13.79
N CYS A 154 -57.61 -4.18 13.31
CA CYS A 154 -57.38 -5.48 13.94
C CYS A 154 -56.34 -5.36 15.07
N PRO A 155 -56.62 -5.80 16.33
CA PRO A 155 -55.70 -5.67 17.46
C PRO A 155 -54.41 -6.46 17.27
N ASP A 156 -54.44 -7.65 16.68
CA ASP A 156 -53.25 -8.51 16.45
C ASP A 156 -52.28 -7.90 15.44
N THR A 157 -52.80 -7.25 14.42
CA THR A 157 -51.98 -6.54 13.41
C THR A 157 -51.27 -5.32 13.99
N ARG A 158 -51.85 -4.65 14.98
CA ARG A 158 -51.21 -3.47 15.65
C ARG A 158 -49.95 -3.86 16.44
N HIS A 159 -50.00 -5.00 17.15
CA HIS A 159 -48.83 -5.43 17.93
C HIS A 159 -47.68 -5.78 17.00
N VAL A 160 -47.90 -6.55 15.94
CA VAL A 160 -46.89 -6.92 14.96
C VAL A 160 -46.34 -5.69 14.21
N SER A 161 -47.20 -4.73 13.86
CA SER A 161 -46.73 -3.51 13.18
C SER A 161 -45.89 -2.61 14.09
N SER A 162 -46.18 -2.57 15.42
CA SER A 162 -45.38 -1.79 16.36
C SER A 162 -44.00 -2.42 16.60
N GLU A 163 -43.92 -3.76 16.68
CA GLU A 163 -42.64 -4.47 16.77
C GLU A 163 -41.80 -4.28 15.50
N LEU A 164 -42.43 -4.38 14.31
CA LEU A 164 -41.75 -4.16 13.04
C LEU A 164 -41.22 -2.72 12.93
N ALA A 165 -42.02 -1.72 13.32
CA ALA A 165 -41.60 -0.32 13.32
C ALA A 165 -40.40 -0.10 14.26
N SER A 166 -40.42 -0.69 15.45
CA SER A 166 -39.31 -0.57 16.41
C SER A 166 -38.03 -1.22 15.89
N ALA A 167 -38.11 -2.37 15.24
CA ALA A 167 -36.97 -3.07 14.63
C ALA A 167 -36.39 -2.26 13.47
N VAL A 168 -37.24 -1.65 12.63
CA VAL A 168 -36.81 -0.75 11.54
C VAL A 168 -36.13 0.49 12.08
N ASP A 169 -36.63 1.10 13.17
CA ASP A 169 -36.02 2.27 13.77
C ASP A 169 -34.66 1.95 14.42
N ALA A 170 -34.51 0.80 15.06
CA ALA A 170 -33.23 0.31 15.57
C ALA A 170 -32.22 0.13 14.43
N CYS A 171 -32.65 -0.45 13.31
CA CYS A 171 -31.81 -0.63 12.12
C CYS A 171 -31.44 0.70 11.44
N ASN A 172 -32.38 1.65 11.39
CA ASN A 172 -32.12 3.01 10.88
C ASN A 172 -31.11 3.77 11.74
N LYS A 173 -31.13 3.57 13.07
CA LYS A 173 -30.15 4.17 13.98
C LYS A 173 -28.74 3.70 13.67
N THR A 174 -28.52 2.39 13.52
CA THR A 174 -27.20 1.84 13.15
C THR A 174 -26.75 2.27 11.76
N LEU A 175 -27.65 2.36 10.78
CA LEU A 175 -27.36 2.88 9.46
C LEU A 175 -27.11 4.40 9.43
N GLY A 176 -27.71 5.13 10.36
CA GLY A 176 -27.50 6.58 10.52
C GLY A 176 -26.10 6.94 10.99
N GLU A 177 -25.42 6.04 11.67
CA GLU A 177 -24.02 6.19 12.10
C GLU A 177 -23.02 6.09 10.93
N VAL A 178 -23.44 5.47 9.81
CA VAL A 178 -22.62 5.35 8.60
C VAL A 178 -22.80 6.61 7.74
N LYS A 179 -21.71 7.36 7.58
CA LYS A 179 -21.66 8.52 6.68
C LYS A 179 -21.48 8.04 5.24
N ILE A 180 -22.50 8.21 4.44
CA ILE A 180 -22.52 7.82 3.02
C ILE A 180 -22.32 9.08 2.17
N ILE A 181 -21.66 8.91 1.03
CA ILE A 181 -21.56 9.97 0.02
C ILE A 181 -22.99 10.30 -0.42
N ALA A 182 -23.47 11.50 -0.08
CA ALA A 182 -24.72 11.99 -0.66
C ALA A 182 -24.50 12.04 -2.18
N ARG A 183 -25.23 11.20 -2.92
CA ARG A 183 -25.36 11.37 -4.36
C ARG A 183 -26.26 12.60 -4.55
N ASP A 184 -25.64 13.75 -4.73
CA ASP A 184 -26.32 14.84 -5.39
C ASP A 184 -26.74 14.30 -6.75
N VAL A 185 -28.04 14.10 -6.87
CA VAL A 185 -28.70 13.76 -8.12
C VAL A 185 -28.47 14.96 -9.03
N PHE A 186 -27.47 14.92 -9.86
CA PHE A 186 -27.40 15.78 -11.03
C PHE A 186 -28.45 15.27 -11.99
N LEU A 187 -29.60 15.93 -11.93
CA LEU A 187 -30.57 16.04 -13.02
C LEU A 187 -29.96 16.90 -14.12
#